data_bcf95ace58f6c2508ced4cb26a7329a6
#
_entry.id   bcf95ace58f6c2508ced4cb26a7329a6
#
_cell.length_a   1.000
_cell.length_b   1.000
_cell.length_c   1.000
_cell.angle_alpha   90.00
_cell.angle_beta   90.00
_cell.angle_gamma   90.00
#
_symmetry.space_group_name_H-M   'P 1'
#
loop_
_entity.id
_entity.type
_entity.pdbx_description
1 polymer ?
#
loop_
_entity_poly.entity_id
_entity_poly.type
_entity_poly.pdbx_seq_one_letter_code
_entity_poly.pdbx_strand_id
1 'polypeptide(L)'
;MSEDGLDPVIHAPARLRLMVTLAALPDGDNLSFTRLQDLIGLTPGNLITHLRKLDDAGYVQTNKSGTGVNALTTVALTYNGRAALERYTAVLQQLLATAEPARPR
;
A
#
# COMPACT_ATOMS: atom_id res chain seq x y z
N MET A 1 -1.53 16.82 -2.63
CA MET A 1 -0.16 16.33 -2.69
C MET A 1 0.67 17.08 -1.65
N SER A 2 1.54 16.40 -0.95
CA SER A 2 2.36 17.05 0.06
C SER A 2 3.48 17.86 -0.58
N GLU A 3 4.02 18.83 0.17
CA GLU A 3 5.06 19.73 -0.33
C GLU A 3 6.33 19.00 -0.74
N ASP A 4 6.63 17.88 -0.07
CA ASP A 4 7.83 17.11 -0.36
C ASP A 4 7.66 16.15 -1.53
N GLY A 5 6.48 16.12 -2.13
CA GLY A 5 6.20 15.24 -3.25
C GLY A 5 5.87 13.81 -2.87
N LEU A 6 5.87 13.49 -1.58
CA LEU A 6 5.48 12.16 -1.12
C LEU A 6 3.96 12.05 -1.11
N ASP A 7 3.45 11.01 -1.73
CA ASP A 7 2.01 10.77 -1.82
C ASP A 7 1.43 10.57 -0.40
N PRO A 8 0.52 11.44 0.05
CA PRO A 8 0.02 11.35 1.42
C PRO A 8 -0.82 10.09 1.67
N VAL A 9 -1.39 9.49 0.65
CA VAL A 9 -2.13 8.24 0.80
C VAL A 9 -1.16 7.10 1.11
N ILE A 10 -0.02 7.07 0.45
CA ILE A 10 1.00 6.04 0.66
C ILE A 10 1.86 6.37 1.88
N HIS A 11 2.06 7.65 2.16
CA HIS A 11 2.95 8.11 3.24
C HIS A 11 2.30 7.93 4.61
N ALA A 12 1.96 6.71 4.93
CA ALA A 12 1.44 6.29 6.23
C ALA A 12 1.95 4.87 6.44
N PRO A 13 2.55 4.56 7.60
CA PRO A 13 3.26 3.30 7.76
C PRO A 13 2.44 2.06 7.40
N ALA A 14 1.19 1.98 7.85
CA ALA A 14 0.37 0.80 7.57
C ALA A 14 0.05 0.70 6.08
N ARG A 15 -0.29 1.82 5.44
CA ARG A 15 -0.62 1.82 4.02
C ARG A 15 0.59 1.54 3.15
N LEU A 16 1.74 2.09 3.53
CA LEU A 16 2.99 1.79 2.83
C LEU A 16 3.31 0.30 2.88
N ARG A 17 3.16 -0.32 4.07
CA ARG A 17 3.40 -1.75 4.22
C ARG A 17 2.43 -2.57 3.38
N LEU A 18 1.15 -2.16 3.30
CA LEU A 18 0.17 -2.82 2.46
C LEU A 18 0.58 -2.75 0.99
N MET A 19 0.96 -1.56 0.53
CA MET A 19 1.38 -1.37 -0.86
C MET A 19 2.60 -2.21 -1.20
N VAL A 20 3.60 -2.22 -0.33
CA VAL A 20 4.84 -2.97 -0.55
C VAL A 20 4.56 -4.48 -0.56
N THR A 21 3.72 -4.94 0.36
CA THR A 21 3.37 -6.36 0.42
C THR A 21 2.68 -6.82 -0.86
N LEU A 22 1.72 -6.03 -1.35
CA LEU A 22 1.02 -6.35 -2.60
C LEU A 22 1.94 -6.22 -3.81
N ALA A 23 2.84 -5.25 -3.80
CA ALA A 23 3.77 -5.04 -4.92
C ALA A 23 4.79 -6.18 -5.06
N ALA A 24 5.03 -6.93 -3.98
CA ALA A 24 5.94 -8.07 -4.03
C ALA A 24 5.35 -9.27 -4.77
N LEU A 25 4.04 -9.27 -5.01
CA LEU A 25 3.38 -10.31 -5.79
C LEU A 25 3.61 -10.10 -7.27
N PRO A 26 3.56 -11.16 -8.09
CA PRO A 26 3.53 -10.98 -9.53
C PRO A 26 2.35 -10.10 -9.96
N ASP A 27 2.50 -9.40 -11.07
CA ASP A 27 1.47 -8.49 -11.57
C ASP A 27 0.15 -9.25 -11.74
N GLY A 28 -0.92 -8.65 -11.22
CA GLY A 28 -2.26 -9.22 -11.31
C GLY A 28 -2.61 -10.21 -10.21
N ASP A 29 -1.66 -10.59 -9.38
CA ASP A 29 -1.94 -11.49 -8.26
C ASP A 29 -2.60 -10.74 -7.11
N ASN A 30 -3.23 -11.51 -6.23
CA ASN A 30 -3.93 -10.94 -5.10
C ASN A 30 -3.62 -11.73 -3.83
N LEU A 31 -3.97 -11.14 -2.69
CA LEU A 31 -3.95 -11.82 -1.40
C LEU A 31 -5.36 -11.76 -0.81
N SER A 32 -5.70 -12.80 -0.04
CA SER A 32 -6.94 -12.73 0.71
C SER A 32 -6.82 -11.69 1.82
N PHE A 33 -7.97 -11.15 2.21
CA PHE A 33 -8.04 -10.20 3.33
C PHE A 33 -7.41 -10.79 4.59
N THR A 34 -7.73 -12.04 4.90
CA THR A 34 -7.21 -12.72 6.08
C THR A 34 -5.68 -12.85 6.02
N ARG A 35 -5.17 -13.26 4.87
CA ARG A 35 -3.72 -13.40 4.71
C ARG A 35 -3.02 -12.05 4.85
N LEU A 36 -3.59 -11.02 4.25
CA LEU A 36 -3.04 -9.67 4.33
C LEU A 36 -3.05 -9.17 5.78
N GLN A 37 -4.13 -9.43 6.49
CA GLN A 37 -4.23 -9.10 7.90
C GLN A 37 -3.13 -9.75 8.73
N ASP A 38 -2.90 -11.04 8.49
CA ASP A 38 -1.85 -11.78 9.20
C ASP A 38 -0.47 -11.21 8.91
N LEU A 39 -0.20 -10.90 7.65
CA LEU A 39 1.12 -10.40 7.25
C LEU A 39 1.42 -9.02 7.82
N ILE A 40 0.41 -8.16 7.89
CA ILE A 40 0.60 -6.78 8.32
C ILE A 40 0.41 -6.64 9.84
N GLY A 41 -0.38 -7.52 10.45
CA GLY A 41 -0.60 -7.48 11.89
C GLY A 41 -1.61 -6.43 12.34
N LEU A 42 -2.56 -6.09 11.49
CA LEU A 42 -3.59 -5.10 11.81
C LEU A 42 -4.85 -5.79 12.31
N THR A 43 -5.65 -5.05 13.09
CA THR A 43 -7.02 -5.49 13.37
C THR A 43 -7.85 -5.44 12.09
N PRO A 44 -8.94 -6.23 11.99
CA PRO A 44 -9.79 -6.16 10.80
C PRO A 44 -10.32 -4.76 10.51
N GLY A 45 -10.73 -4.02 11.55
CA GLY A 45 -11.25 -2.67 11.38
C GLY A 45 -10.20 -1.71 10.86
N ASN A 46 -8.99 -1.79 11.36
CA ASN A 46 -7.89 -0.94 10.89
C ASN A 46 -7.51 -1.29 9.46
N LEU A 47 -7.49 -2.57 9.12
CA LEU A 47 -7.20 -2.98 7.75
C LEU A 47 -8.26 -2.46 6.79
N ILE A 48 -9.54 -2.58 7.14
CA ILE A 48 -10.63 -2.06 6.31
C ILE A 48 -10.46 -0.57 6.08
N THR A 49 -10.14 0.20 7.13
CA THR A 49 -9.98 1.64 7.03
C THR A 49 -8.84 2.01 6.08
N HIS A 50 -7.71 1.35 6.20
CA HIS A 50 -6.57 1.64 5.34
C HIS A 50 -6.80 1.19 3.90
N LEU A 51 -7.42 0.03 3.71
CA LEU A 51 -7.74 -0.45 2.36
C LEU A 51 -8.74 0.47 1.67
N ARG A 52 -9.71 1.02 2.41
CA ARG A 52 -10.66 1.97 1.84
C ARG A 52 -9.96 3.21 1.31
N LYS A 53 -8.99 3.74 2.05
CA LYS A 53 -8.22 4.90 1.59
C LYS A 53 -7.42 4.59 0.33
N LEU A 54 -6.83 3.40 0.27
CA LEU A 54 -6.08 2.98 -0.91
C LEU A 54 -7.01 2.74 -2.10
N ASP A 55 -8.18 2.16 -1.85
CA ASP A 55 -9.18 1.92 -2.89
C ASP A 55 -9.72 3.24 -3.43
N ASP A 56 -10.04 4.18 -2.56
CA ASP A 56 -10.53 5.51 -2.96
C ASP A 56 -9.50 6.24 -3.85
N ALA A 57 -8.23 6.00 -3.61
CA ALA A 57 -7.17 6.58 -4.44
C ALA A 57 -6.94 5.81 -5.75
N GLY A 58 -7.60 4.66 -5.91
CA GLY A 58 -7.43 3.83 -7.08
C GLY A 58 -6.19 2.95 -7.07
N TYR A 59 -5.59 2.75 -5.90
CA TYR A 59 -4.32 2.04 -5.78
C TYR A 59 -4.48 0.55 -5.53
N VAL A 60 -5.60 0.12 -4.97
CA VAL A 60 -5.91 -1.29 -4.77
C VAL A 60 -7.32 -1.57 -5.28
N GLN A 61 -7.56 -2.83 -5.56
CA GLN A 61 -8.88 -3.32 -5.94
C GLN A 61 -9.23 -4.47 -5.01
N THR A 62 -10.41 -4.40 -4.42
CA THR A 62 -10.92 -5.48 -3.58
C THR A 62 -12.03 -6.19 -4.33
N ASN A 63 -12.02 -7.52 -4.25
CA ASN A 63 -13.04 -8.35 -4.88
C ASN A 63 -13.61 -9.30 -3.84
N LYS A 64 -14.93 -9.43 -3.85
CA LYS A 64 -15.62 -10.39 -3.02
C LYS A 64 -16.21 -11.47 -3.90
N SER A 65 -16.02 -12.72 -3.51
CA SER A 65 -16.58 -13.86 -4.21
C SER A 65 -17.19 -14.83 -3.19
N GLY A 66 -18.16 -15.60 -3.63
CA GLY A 66 -18.84 -16.54 -2.77
C GLY A 66 -19.85 -15.87 -1.85
N THR A 67 -20.55 -16.70 -1.07
CA THR A 67 -21.57 -16.23 -0.13
C THR A 67 -21.44 -17.00 1.18
N GLY A 68 -21.91 -16.38 2.26
CA GLY A 68 -21.91 -17.02 3.58
C GLY A 68 -20.51 -17.43 4.01
N VAL A 69 -20.38 -18.67 4.44
CA VAL A 69 -19.11 -19.20 4.95
C VAL A 69 -18.04 -19.34 3.86
N ASN A 70 -18.47 -19.33 2.61
CA ASN A 70 -17.54 -19.42 1.46
C ASN A 70 -17.17 -18.05 0.92
N ALA A 71 -17.59 -16.97 1.55
CA ALA A 71 -17.26 -15.63 1.10
C ALA A 71 -15.76 -15.39 1.25
N LEU A 72 -15.15 -14.88 0.19
CA LEU A 72 -13.74 -14.57 0.15
C LEU A 72 -13.54 -13.16 -0.36
N THR A 73 -12.78 -12.37 0.38
CA THR A 73 -12.38 -11.04 -0.05
C THR A 73 -10.90 -11.09 -0.40
N THR A 74 -10.57 -10.64 -1.60
CA THR A 74 -9.19 -10.57 -2.07
C THR A 74 -8.83 -9.13 -2.41
N VAL A 75 -7.55 -8.83 -2.33
CA VAL A 75 -7.01 -7.49 -2.56
C VAL A 75 -5.86 -7.61 -3.55
N ALA A 76 -5.86 -6.75 -4.56
CA ALA A 76 -4.80 -6.67 -5.55
C ALA A 76 -4.34 -5.24 -5.71
N LEU A 77 -3.06 -5.08 -6.02
CA LEU A 77 -2.53 -3.77 -6.39
C LEU A 77 -2.96 -3.47 -7.82
N THR A 78 -3.46 -2.26 -8.05
CA THR A 78 -3.81 -1.85 -9.42
C THR A 78 -2.56 -1.36 -10.15
N TYR A 79 -2.68 -1.21 -11.47
CA TYR A 79 -1.63 -0.57 -12.26
C TYR A 79 -1.30 0.83 -11.70
N ASN A 80 -2.34 1.61 -11.39
CA ASN A 80 -2.14 2.94 -10.82
C ASN A 80 -1.45 2.87 -9.46
N GLY A 81 -1.78 1.88 -8.64
CA GLY A 81 -1.14 1.68 -7.35
C GLY A 81 0.34 1.36 -7.50
N ARG A 82 0.67 0.48 -8.43
CA ARG A 82 2.07 0.14 -8.68
C ARG A 82 2.85 1.35 -9.16
N ALA A 83 2.29 2.12 -10.09
CA ALA A 83 2.93 3.34 -10.59
C ALA A 83 3.10 4.37 -9.47
N ALA A 84 2.09 4.52 -8.61
CA ALA A 84 2.16 5.47 -7.50
C ALA A 84 3.24 5.06 -6.50
N LEU A 85 3.37 3.77 -6.22
CA LEU A 85 4.40 3.28 -5.31
C LEU A 85 5.79 3.51 -5.90
N GLU A 86 5.97 3.30 -7.20
CA GLU A 86 7.24 3.56 -7.87
C GLU A 86 7.61 5.04 -7.76
N ARG A 87 6.65 5.94 -7.99
CA ARG A 87 6.88 7.38 -7.83
C ARG A 87 7.23 7.72 -6.39
N TYR A 88 6.51 7.13 -5.43
CA TYR A 88 6.77 7.35 -4.02
C TYR A 88 8.21 6.94 -3.67
N THR A 89 8.62 5.77 -4.13
CA THR A 89 9.96 5.26 -3.87
C THR A 89 11.03 6.16 -4.47
N ALA A 90 10.81 6.63 -5.70
CA ALA A 90 11.76 7.52 -6.37
C ALA A 90 11.89 8.85 -5.64
N VAL A 91 10.78 9.44 -5.21
CA VAL A 91 10.82 10.69 -4.46
C VAL A 91 11.51 10.50 -3.12
N LEU A 92 11.20 9.41 -2.44
CA LEU A 92 11.83 9.13 -1.15
C LEU A 92 13.33 8.94 -1.29
N GLN A 93 13.77 8.18 -2.29
CA GLN A 93 15.19 7.99 -2.56
C GLN A 93 15.89 9.30 -2.85
N GLN A 94 15.23 10.17 -3.61
CA GLN A 94 15.78 11.47 -3.95
C GLN A 94 15.90 12.36 -2.71
N LEU A 95 14.90 12.36 -1.84
CA LEU A 95 14.96 13.08 -0.58
C LEU A 95 16.11 12.58 0.29
N LEU A 96 16.28 11.27 0.37
CA LEU A 96 17.37 10.69 1.15
C LEU A 96 18.72 11.02 0.56
N ALA A 97 18.83 11.05 -0.77
CA ALA A 97 20.09 11.36 -1.45
C ALA A 97 20.48 12.83 -1.33
N THR A 98 19.48 13.72 -1.28
CA THR A 98 19.73 15.16 -1.19
C THR A 98 19.81 15.66 0.24
N ALA A 99 19.41 14.85 1.22
CA ALA A 99 19.51 15.23 2.62
C ALA A 99 20.99 15.39 2.97
N GLU A 100 21.36 16.59 3.43
CA GLU A 100 22.74 16.85 3.84
C GLU A 100 23.02 16.08 5.12
N PRO A 101 23.90 15.10 5.12
CA PRO A 101 24.23 14.45 6.37
C PRO A 101 24.93 15.44 7.30
N ALA A 102 24.72 15.28 8.59
CA ALA A 102 25.44 16.08 9.58
C ALA A 102 26.91 15.78 9.41
N ARG A 103 27.68 16.79 9.08
CA ARG A 103 29.09 16.62 8.84
C ARG A 103 29.87 16.89 10.11
N PRO A 104 30.70 15.96 10.52
CA PRO A 104 31.65 16.26 11.57
C PRO A 104 32.62 17.30 11.09
N ARG A 105 32.95 18.23 11.94
CA ARG A 105 33.87 19.26 11.62
C ARG A 105 35.13 19.15 12.47
#